data_9979bec67a31ece7042a41d78c5a9f00
#
_entry.id   9979bec67a31ece7042a41d78c5a9f00
#
_cell.length_a   1.000
_cell.length_b   1.000
_cell.length_c   1.000
_cell.angle_alpha   90.00
_cell.angle_beta   90.00
_cell.angle_gamma   90.00
#
_symmetry.space_group_name_H-M   'P 1'
#
loop_
_entity.id
_entity.type
_entity.pdbx_description
1 polymer ?
#
loop_
_entity_poly.entity_id
_entity_poly.type
_entity_poly.pdbx_seq_one_letter_code
_entity_poly.pdbx_strand_id
1 'polypeptide(L)'
;MILKGVTIGDNVIIGAGAVIHKDIPSNSIVVSKEELIIKERPQLEHHVFTLTASDTLENLTYLVENLPEVSFHIAAKTNVSDRLEAFKKYDNVTLYTNVHHDDIIEDLLDQSEIYLDINHWDQVDSIVDRAFEKGKPVFAFDNVAHRAELGGSIFSHQNPEMMVEEIKSYLVTLAD
;
A
#
# COMPACT_ATOMS: atom_id res chain seq x y z
N MET A 1 -11.38 -16.19 -16.51
CA MET A 1 -11.60 -17.65 -16.66
C MET A 1 -10.24 -18.35 -16.78
N ILE A 2 -10.01 -19.44 -16.08
CA ILE A 2 -8.77 -20.24 -16.16
C ILE A 2 -9.11 -21.56 -16.87
N LEU A 3 -8.33 -21.92 -17.91
CA LEU A 3 -8.55 -23.15 -18.65
C LEU A 3 -7.91 -24.34 -17.92
N LYS A 4 -8.47 -25.55 -18.18
CA LYS A 4 -7.97 -26.79 -17.57
C LYS A 4 -6.52 -27.07 -18.01
N GLY A 5 -5.70 -27.50 -17.06
CA GLY A 5 -4.30 -27.87 -17.30
C GLY A 5 -3.30 -26.71 -17.16
N VAL A 6 -3.77 -25.52 -16.75
CA VAL A 6 -2.91 -24.35 -16.50
C VAL A 6 -2.40 -24.39 -15.06
N THR A 7 -1.12 -24.16 -14.90
CA THR A 7 -0.47 -23.94 -13.59
C THR A 7 -0.31 -22.44 -13.35
N ILE A 8 -0.70 -21.99 -12.16
CA ILE A 8 -0.50 -20.61 -11.72
C ILE A 8 0.44 -20.66 -10.53
N GLY A 9 1.54 -19.94 -10.62
CA GLY A 9 2.51 -19.79 -9.54
C GLY A 9 1.99 -18.94 -8.38
N ASP A 10 2.83 -18.76 -7.38
CA ASP A 10 2.50 -17.96 -6.19
C ASP A 10 2.57 -16.45 -6.49
N ASN A 11 1.87 -15.64 -5.70
CA ASN A 11 1.91 -14.18 -5.77
C ASN A 11 1.58 -13.63 -7.18
N VAL A 12 0.52 -14.14 -7.82
CA VAL A 12 0.07 -13.75 -9.16
C VAL A 12 -1.16 -12.86 -9.06
N ILE A 13 -1.13 -11.72 -9.75
CA ILE A 13 -2.29 -10.83 -9.91
C ILE A 13 -2.86 -11.04 -11.31
N ILE A 14 -4.15 -11.34 -11.38
CA ILE A 14 -4.86 -11.54 -12.65
C ILE A 14 -5.92 -10.45 -12.79
N GLY A 15 -5.78 -9.65 -13.83
CA GLY A 15 -6.76 -8.62 -14.17
C GLY A 15 -8.14 -9.18 -14.49
N ALA A 16 -9.18 -8.42 -14.17
CA ALA A 16 -10.56 -8.81 -14.42
C ALA A 16 -10.80 -9.10 -15.92
N GLY A 17 -11.57 -10.15 -16.20
CA GLY A 17 -11.91 -10.56 -17.57
C GLY A 17 -10.82 -11.36 -18.29
N ALA A 18 -9.64 -11.57 -17.68
CA ALA A 18 -8.59 -12.35 -18.31
C ALA A 18 -8.98 -13.82 -18.51
N VAL A 19 -8.64 -14.37 -19.66
CA VAL A 19 -8.76 -15.80 -19.96
C VAL A 19 -7.36 -16.42 -19.95
N ILE A 20 -7.08 -17.23 -18.93
CA ILE A 20 -5.76 -17.84 -18.74
C ILE A 20 -5.74 -19.19 -19.48
N HIS A 21 -4.87 -19.30 -20.49
CA HIS A 21 -4.75 -20.47 -21.36
C HIS A 21 -3.32 -21.03 -21.41
N LYS A 22 -2.40 -20.43 -20.64
CA LYS A 22 -1.01 -20.88 -20.49
C LYS A 22 -0.57 -20.71 -19.04
N ASP A 23 0.50 -21.42 -18.66
CA ASP A 23 1.07 -21.34 -17.32
C ASP A 23 1.54 -19.91 -17.00
N ILE A 24 1.31 -19.51 -15.76
CA ILE A 24 1.69 -18.21 -15.23
C ILE A 24 2.75 -18.44 -14.16
N PRO A 25 3.97 -17.91 -14.33
CA PRO A 25 5.01 -18.01 -13.32
C PRO A 25 4.65 -17.22 -12.05
N SER A 26 5.29 -17.58 -10.94
CA SER A 26 5.16 -16.82 -9.70
C SER A 26 5.57 -15.36 -9.88
N ASN A 27 5.07 -14.45 -9.02
CA ASN A 27 5.36 -13.03 -9.03
C ASN A 27 5.01 -12.33 -10.36
N SER A 28 3.86 -12.66 -10.94
CA SER A 28 3.42 -12.12 -12.22
C SER A 28 2.16 -11.26 -12.08
N ILE A 29 2.08 -10.22 -12.91
CA ILE A 29 0.84 -9.47 -13.16
C ILE A 29 0.35 -9.83 -14.56
N VAL A 30 -0.89 -10.31 -14.66
CA VAL A 30 -1.50 -10.71 -15.92
C VAL A 30 -2.63 -9.76 -16.25
N VAL A 31 -2.51 -9.06 -17.36
CA VAL A 31 -3.57 -8.19 -17.89
C VAL A 31 -4.11 -8.73 -19.20
N SER A 32 -5.44 -8.60 -19.39
CA SER A 32 -6.10 -9.00 -20.63
C SER A 32 -6.13 -7.83 -21.60
N LYS A 33 -5.52 -8.04 -22.76
CA LYS A 33 -5.76 -7.29 -23.99
C LYS A 33 -6.04 -8.33 -25.08
N GLU A 34 -5.85 -7.99 -26.34
CA GLU A 34 -5.94 -8.96 -27.45
C GLU A 34 -4.98 -10.14 -27.27
N GLU A 35 -3.85 -9.92 -26.58
CA GLU A 35 -2.93 -10.98 -26.12
C GLU A 35 -2.72 -10.89 -24.60
N LEU A 36 -2.47 -12.04 -23.95
CA LEU A 36 -2.09 -12.08 -22.53
C LEU A 36 -0.70 -11.46 -22.34
N ILE A 37 -0.66 -10.33 -21.67
CA ILE A 37 0.59 -9.70 -21.25
C ILE A 37 0.91 -10.20 -19.85
N ILE A 38 2.04 -10.88 -19.69
CA ILE A 38 2.60 -11.33 -18.43
C ILE A 38 3.79 -10.43 -18.12
N LYS A 39 3.73 -9.69 -17.03
CA LYS A 39 4.83 -8.86 -16.54
C LYS A 39 5.36 -9.43 -15.24
N GLU A 40 6.65 -9.34 -15.05
CA GLU A 40 7.25 -9.58 -13.74
C GLU A 40 6.79 -8.49 -12.77
N ARG A 41 6.40 -8.90 -11.56
CA ARG A 41 6.05 -7.99 -10.49
C ARG A 41 7.33 -7.56 -9.78
N PRO A 42 7.58 -6.26 -9.58
CA PRO A 42 8.69 -5.82 -8.75
C PRO A 42 8.62 -6.48 -7.37
N GLN A 43 9.69 -7.12 -6.94
CA GLN A 43 9.87 -7.61 -5.57
C GLN A 43 10.41 -6.44 -4.77
N LEU A 44 9.53 -5.69 -4.13
CA LEU A 44 9.92 -4.57 -3.26
C LEU A 44 10.09 -5.12 -1.84
N GLU A 45 11.25 -4.84 -1.25
CA GLU A 45 11.64 -5.39 0.06
C GLU A 45 11.05 -4.57 1.23
N HIS A 46 10.68 -3.31 0.97
CA HIS A 46 10.18 -2.40 1.99
C HIS A 46 8.69 -2.11 1.79
N HIS A 47 7.95 -2.14 2.88
CA HIS A 47 6.50 -2.02 2.89
C HIS A 47 6.04 -0.92 3.84
N VAL A 48 5.14 -0.07 3.35
CA VAL A 48 4.45 0.93 4.16
C VAL A 48 2.94 0.69 4.07
N PHE A 49 2.22 0.99 5.15
CA PHE A 49 0.79 0.72 5.25
C PHE A 49 0.00 1.95 5.66
N THR A 50 -1.17 2.13 5.09
CA THR A 50 -2.20 3.07 5.53
C THR A 50 -3.58 2.44 5.47
N LEU A 51 -4.39 2.64 6.52
CA LEU A 51 -5.80 2.26 6.57
C LEU A 51 -6.65 3.51 6.45
N THR A 52 -7.66 3.49 5.59
CA THR A 52 -8.49 4.66 5.33
C THR A 52 -9.98 4.32 5.23
N ALA A 53 -10.81 5.32 5.57
CA ALA A 53 -12.23 5.39 5.18
C ALA A 53 -12.48 6.58 4.24
N SER A 54 -11.43 7.22 3.73
CA SER A 54 -11.48 8.40 2.85
C SER A 54 -10.79 8.09 1.52
N ASP A 55 -11.28 8.72 0.45
CA ASP A 55 -10.62 8.71 -0.86
C ASP A 55 -9.47 9.73 -0.97
N THR A 56 -9.28 10.54 0.07
CA THR A 56 -8.26 11.58 0.12
C THR A 56 -7.16 11.19 1.10
N LEU A 57 -5.99 10.91 0.55
CA LEU A 57 -4.76 10.65 1.30
C LEU A 57 -3.75 11.75 0.99
N GLU A 58 -3.25 12.42 2.04
CA GLU A 58 -2.39 13.60 1.90
C GLU A 58 -1.08 13.25 1.18
N ASN A 59 -0.74 14.00 0.16
CA ASN A 59 0.48 13.86 -0.63
C ASN A 59 0.78 12.45 -1.18
N LEU A 60 -0.22 11.56 -1.25
CA LEU A 60 0.01 10.16 -1.66
C LEU A 60 0.70 10.06 -3.03
N THR A 61 0.28 10.88 -4.02
CA THR A 61 0.92 10.88 -5.35
C THR A 61 2.40 11.19 -5.24
N TYR A 62 2.76 12.21 -4.47
CA TYR A 62 4.16 12.60 -4.29
C TYR A 62 4.98 11.48 -3.64
N LEU A 63 4.44 10.86 -2.58
CA LEU A 63 5.11 9.76 -1.88
C LEU A 63 5.35 8.56 -2.81
N VAL A 64 4.31 8.12 -3.52
CA VAL A 64 4.38 6.97 -4.43
C VAL A 64 5.38 7.17 -5.57
N GLU A 65 5.40 8.38 -6.16
CA GLU A 65 6.28 8.70 -7.28
C GLU A 65 7.75 8.90 -6.87
N ASN A 66 8.01 9.35 -5.62
CA ASN A 66 9.36 9.58 -5.12
C ASN A 66 9.95 8.44 -4.28
N LEU A 67 9.16 7.37 -4.07
CA LEU A 67 9.56 6.14 -3.36
C LEU A 67 9.21 4.90 -4.22
N PRO A 68 9.73 4.79 -5.46
CA PRO A 68 9.37 3.67 -6.34
C PRO A 68 9.86 2.30 -5.82
N GLU A 69 10.84 2.28 -4.92
CA GLU A 69 11.39 1.10 -4.26
C GLU A 69 10.57 0.63 -3.04
N VAL A 70 9.56 1.38 -2.64
CA VAL A 70 8.72 1.09 -1.47
C VAL A 70 7.36 0.60 -1.92
N SER A 71 6.88 -0.49 -1.35
CA SER A 71 5.54 -1.04 -1.57
C SER A 71 4.52 -0.34 -0.67
N PHE A 72 3.57 0.35 -1.27
CA PHE A 72 2.47 1.02 -0.57
C PHE A 72 1.26 0.10 -0.49
N HIS A 73 0.90 -0.32 0.71
CA HIS A 73 -0.32 -1.05 1.00
C HIS A 73 -1.38 -0.08 1.50
N ILE A 74 -2.44 0.11 0.72
CA ILE A 74 -3.55 0.99 1.05
C ILE A 74 -4.79 0.15 1.25
N ALA A 75 -5.29 0.07 2.48
CA ALA A 75 -6.52 -0.65 2.79
C ALA A 75 -7.67 0.31 3.07
N ALA A 76 -8.80 0.07 2.44
CA ALA A 76 -10.03 0.82 2.64
C ALA A 76 -11.13 -0.09 3.18
N LYS A 77 -11.82 0.35 4.24
CA LYS A 77 -12.97 -0.36 4.85
C LYS A 77 -14.19 -0.40 3.94
N THR A 78 -14.27 0.53 2.99
CA THR A 78 -15.41 0.71 2.10
C THR A 78 -15.00 0.58 0.63
N ASN A 79 -15.99 0.67 -0.26
CA ASN A 79 -15.72 0.95 -1.65
C ASN A 79 -15.00 2.29 -1.78
N VAL A 80 -14.06 2.36 -2.70
CA VAL A 80 -13.31 3.57 -3.00
C VAL A 80 -13.81 4.19 -4.30
N SER A 81 -13.61 5.49 -4.46
CA SER A 81 -13.92 6.19 -5.72
C SER A 81 -12.84 5.95 -6.77
N ASP A 82 -13.15 6.35 -8.00
CA ASP A 82 -12.20 6.32 -9.13
C ASP A 82 -10.89 7.06 -8.82
N ARG A 83 -10.95 8.04 -7.92
CA ARG A 83 -9.77 8.81 -7.49
C ARG A 83 -8.73 7.92 -6.80
N LEU A 84 -9.15 7.07 -5.87
CA LEU A 84 -8.24 6.15 -5.18
C LEU A 84 -7.93 4.93 -6.05
N GLU A 85 -8.92 4.45 -6.82
CA GLU A 85 -8.72 3.38 -7.82
C GLU A 85 -7.62 3.71 -8.83
N ALA A 86 -7.47 4.99 -9.20
CA ALA A 86 -6.45 5.44 -10.13
C ALA A 86 -5.01 5.15 -9.68
N PHE A 87 -4.78 4.93 -8.39
CA PHE A 87 -3.46 4.56 -7.86
C PHE A 87 -3.03 3.14 -8.23
N LYS A 88 -3.94 2.27 -8.64
CA LYS A 88 -3.62 0.94 -9.18
C LYS A 88 -2.73 0.97 -10.44
N LYS A 89 -2.58 2.16 -11.07
CA LYS A 89 -1.64 2.35 -12.19
C LYS A 89 -0.17 2.27 -11.77
N TYR A 90 0.14 2.50 -10.48
CA TYR A 90 1.50 2.45 -9.96
C TYR A 90 1.86 1.02 -9.57
N ASP A 91 3.01 0.53 -10.06
CA ASP A 91 3.47 -0.84 -9.80
C ASP A 91 3.83 -1.07 -8.33
N ASN A 92 4.13 -0.01 -7.58
CA ASN A 92 4.45 -0.04 -6.15
C ASN A 92 3.24 0.22 -5.23
N VAL A 93 2.02 0.24 -5.76
CA VAL A 93 0.80 0.41 -4.96
C VAL A 93 -0.07 -0.84 -5.02
N THR A 94 -0.48 -1.33 -3.86
CA THR A 94 -1.51 -2.35 -3.73
C THR A 94 -2.70 -1.77 -2.96
N LEU A 95 -3.86 -1.72 -3.61
CA LEU A 95 -5.10 -1.21 -3.04
C LEU A 95 -6.03 -2.37 -2.66
N TYR A 96 -6.38 -2.43 -1.37
CA TYR A 96 -7.33 -3.39 -0.80
C TYR A 96 -8.64 -2.65 -0.50
N THR A 97 -9.74 -3.10 -1.08
CA THR A 97 -11.06 -2.47 -0.92
C THR A 97 -12.02 -3.38 -0.17
N ASN A 98 -12.97 -2.78 0.56
CA ASN A 98 -13.97 -3.52 1.36
C ASN A 98 -13.33 -4.48 2.39
N VAL A 99 -12.25 -4.04 3.03
CA VAL A 99 -11.55 -4.84 4.04
C VAL A 99 -12.32 -4.80 5.34
N HIS A 100 -13.05 -5.87 5.64
CA HIS A 100 -13.86 -5.99 6.86
C HIS A 100 -13.23 -6.94 7.90
N HIS A 101 -12.23 -7.70 7.52
CA HIS A 101 -11.54 -8.67 8.38
C HIS A 101 -10.35 -8.03 9.08
N ASP A 102 -10.36 -8.06 10.40
CA ASP A 102 -9.28 -7.48 11.21
C ASP A 102 -7.94 -8.21 11.04
N ASP A 103 -7.97 -9.52 10.77
CA ASP A 103 -6.78 -10.32 10.49
C ASP A 103 -5.98 -9.81 9.29
N ILE A 104 -6.66 -9.39 8.21
CA ILE A 104 -5.99 -8.79 7.04
C ILE A 104 -5.31 -7.48 7.41
N ILE A 105 -5.96 -6.65 8.23
CA ILE A 105 -5.41 -5.37 8.69
C ILE A 105 -4.21 -5.60 9.59
N GLU A 106 -4.29 -6.59 10.50
CA GLU A 106 -3.19 -6.96 11.37
C GLU A 106 -1.99 -7.48 10.56
N ASP A 107 -2.23 -8.36 9.59
CA ASP A 107 -1.18 -8.89 8.73
C ASP A 107 -0.48 -7.78 7.94
N LEU A 108 -1.23 -6.83 7.37
CA LEU A 108 -0.68 -5.69 6.65
C LEU A 108 0.14 -4.77 7.56
N LEU A 109 -0.35 -4.54 8.79
CA LEU A 109 0.37 -3.75 9.77
C LEU A 109 1.64 -4.45 10.24
N ASP A 110 1.59 -5.77 10.46
CA ASP A 110 2.75 -6.56 10.90
C ASP A 110 3.84 -6.64 9.84
N GLN A 111 3.46 -6.78 8.57
CA GLN A 111 4.39 -6.86 7.44
C GLN A 111 5.03 -5.53 7.06
N SER A 112 4.44 -4.42 7.46
CA SER A 112 4.94 -3.09 7.10
C SER A 112 5.95 -2.58 8.12
N GLU A 113 6.99 -1.90 7.63
CA GLU A 113 8.00 -1.24 8.46
C GLU A 113 7.49 0.08 9.03
N ILE A 114 6.63 0.79 8.29
CA ILE A 114 6.12 2.12 8.66
C ILE A 114 4.60 2.14 8.49
N TYR A 115 3.90 2.74 9.44
CA TYR A 115 2.51 3.16 9.26
C TYR A 115 2.46 4.61 8.81
N LEU A 116 1.73 4.89 7.71
CA LEU A 116 1.51 6.23 7.18
C LEU A 116 0.15 6.76 7.62
N ASP A 117 0.16 7.73 8.51
CA ASP A 117 -1.04 8.45 8.96
C ASP A 117 -1.28 9.69 8.10
N ILE A 118 -1.84 9.43 6.92
CA ILE A 118 -2.06 10.44 5.86
C ILE A 118 -3.52 10.58 5.43
N ASN A 119 -4.43 10.00 6.19
CA ASN A 119 -5.85 9.96 5.92
C ASN A 119 -6.53 11.26 6.37
N HIS A 120 -7.35 11.88 5.51
CA HIS A 120 -8.11 13.10 5.81
C HIS A 120 -9.37 12.90 6.67
N TRP A 121 -9.67 11.68 7.05
CA TRP A 121 -10.78 11.34 7.93
C TRP A 121 -10.24 10.90 9.29
N ASP A 122 -11.13 10.68 10.26
CA ASP A 122 -10.72 10.11 11.54
C ASP A 122 -9.98 8.79 11.37
N GLN A 123 -9.11 8.46 12.33
CA GLN A 123 -8.44 7.15 12.28
C GLN A 123 -9.48 6.01 12.30
N VAL A 124 -9.27 5.02 11.46
CA VAL A 124 -10.15 3.86 11.36
C VAL A 124 -9.69 2.79 12.35
N ASP A 125 -10.62 2.21 13.11
CA ASP A 125 -10.36 1.09 14.02
C ASP A 125 -9.18 1.31 14.98
N SER A 126 -8.95 2.54 15.42
CA SER A 126 -7.82 2.92 16.27
C SER A 126 -6.46 2.47 15.71
N ILE A 127 -6.31 2.46 14.38
CA ILE A 127 -5.13 1.90 13.71
C ILE A 127 -3.83 2.58 14.10
N VAL A 128 -3.87 3.89 14.38
CA VAL A 128 -2.69 4.64 14.83
C VAL A 128 -2.26 4.18 16.21
N ASP A 129 -3.21 3.97 17.13
CA ASP A 129 -2.93 3.40 18.45
C ASP A 129 -2.31 2.00 18.33
N ARG A 130 -2.90 1.15 17.49
CA ARG A 130 -2.40 -0.21 17.21
C ARG A 130 -0.99 -0.21 16.62
N ALA A 131 -0.68 0.73 15.73
CA ALA A 131 0.66 0.89 15.20
C ALA A 131 1.68 1.22 16.31
N PHE A 132 1.35 2.16 17.19
CA PHE A 132 2.19 2.47 18.36
C PHE A 132 2.34 1.30 19.32
N GLU A 133 1.27 0.58 19.64
CA GLU A 133 1.30 -0.62 20.51
C GLU A 133 2.22 -1.71 19.95
N LYS A 134 2.29 -1.84 18.63
CA LYS A 134 3.21 -2.76 17.93
C LYS A 134 4.64 -2.21 17.76
N GLY A 135 4.91 -1.01 18.26
CA GLY A 135 6.21 -0.35 18.11
C GLY A 135 6.55 0.06 16.68
N LYS A 136 5.55 0.20 15.82
CA LYS A 136 5.75 0.67 14.44
C LYS A 136 6.00 2.18 14.43
N PRO A 137 6.98 2.66 13.66
CA PRO A 137 7.08 4.10 13.37
C PRO A 137 5.81 4.59 12.68
N VAL A 138 5.28 5.70 13.16
CA VAL A 138 4.13 6.38 12.56
C VAL A 138 4.60 7.69 11.97
N PHE A 139 4.40 7.85 10.65
CA PHE A 139 4.74 9.07 9.93
C PHE A 139 3.45 9.75 9.46
N ALA A 140 3.31 11.02 9.74
CA ALA A 140 2.10 11.77 9.47
C ALA A 140 2.41 13.16 8.89
N PHE A 141 1.45 13.71 8.15
CA PHE A 141 1.49 15.13 7.81
C PHE A 141 0.75 15.96 8.85
N ASP A 142 1.23 17.18 9.11
CA ASP A 142 0.77 18.09 10.16
C ASP A 142 -0.72 18.45 10.07
N ASN A 143 -1.30 18.40 8.88
CA ASN A 143 -2.72 18.73 8.64
C ASN A 143 -3.67 17.53 8.78
N VAL A 144 -3.17 16.32 8.96
CA VAL A 144 -3.99 15.09 9.06
C VAL A 144 -3.56 14.16 10.18
N ALA A 145 -2.51 14.49 10.93
CA ALA A 145 -1.94 13.64 11.98
C ALA A 145 -2.96 13.30 13.07
N HIS A 146 -3.09 12.01 13.38
CA HIS A 146 -3.84 11.50 14.51
C HIS A 146 -2.89 11.10 15.63
N ARG A 147 -3.34 11.23 16.88
CA ARG A 147 -2.57 10.78 18.06
C ARG A 147 -1.14 11.32 18.11
N ALA A 148 -0.96 12.57 17.70
CA ALA A 148 0.35 13.25 17.72
C ALA A 148 1.04 13.22 19.09
N GLU A 149 0.28 13.14 20.18
CA GLU A 149 0.77 13.03 21.55
C GLU A 149 1.51 11.71 21.83
N LEU A 150 1.32 10.68 21.01
CA LEU A 150 2.02 9.39 21.15
C LEU A 150 3.45 9.38 20.58
N GLY A 151 3.88 10.48 19.92
CA GLY A 151 5.27 10.68 19.53
C GLY A 151 5.62 10.23 18.11
N GLY A 152 4.65 10.20 17.19
CA GLY A 152 4.91 9.99 15.76
C GLY A 152 5.75 11.09 15.12
N SER A 153 6.38 10.79 13.99
CA SER A 153 7.12 11.77 13.18
C SER A 153 6.15 12.58 12.32
N ILE A 154 6.07 13.88 12.59
CA ILE A 154 5.13 14.78 11.90
C ILE A 154 5.90 15.67 10.93
N PHE A 155 5.45 15.72 9.69
CA PHE A 155 6.05 16.47 8.59
C PHE A 155 5.09 17.52 8.06
N SER A 156 5.63 18.62 7.53
CA SER A 156 4.78 19.61 6.87
C SER A 156 4.19 19.07 5.58
N HIS A 157 2.86 19.15 5.45
CA HIS A 157 2.19 18.79 4.20
C HIS A 157 2.58 19.69 3.01
N GLN A 158 3.11 20.89 3.28
CA GLN A 158 3.62 21.80 2.26
C GLN A 158 5.03 21.42 1.77
N ASN A 159 5.72 20.53 2.49
CA ASN A 159 7.04 20.04 2.11
C ASN A 159 7.13 18.51 2.27
N PRO A 160 6.45 17.74 1.41
CA PRO A 160 6.41 16.28 1.50
C PRO A 160 7.77 15.60 1.26
N GLU A 161 8.72 16.33 0.68
CA GLU A 161 10.11 15.86 0.46
C GLU A 161 10.77 15.41 1.77
N MET A 162 10.50 16.12 2.86
CA MET A 162 11.06 15.78 4.17
C MET A 162 10.62 14.39 4.65
N MET A 163 9.36 14.03 4.42
CA MET A 163 8.88 12.68 4.76
C MET A 163 9.53 11.61 3.86
N VAL A 164 9.70 11.90 2.57
CA VAL A 164 10.37 11.00 1.63
C VAL A 164 11.81 10.73 2.07
N GLU A 165 12.56 11.77 2.43
CA GLU A 165 13.94 11.64 2.90
C GLU A 165 14.03 10.84 4.20
N GLU A 166 13.10 11.08 5.13
CA GLU A 166 13.08 10.34 6.40
C GLU A 166 12.70 8.86 6.19
N ILE A 167 11.74 8.55 5.31
CA ILE A 167 11.42 7.17 4.95
C ILE A 167 12.66 6.47 4.40
N LYS A 168 13.35 7.08 3.45
CA LYS A 168 14.57 6.51 2.86
C LYS A 168 15.65 6.28 3.93
N SER A 169 15.87 7.28 4.78
CA SER A 169 16.84 7.18 5.87
C SER A 169 16.50 6.05 6.83
N TYR A 170 15.25 5.95 7.25
CA TYR A 170 14.79 4.90 8.16
C TYR A 170 14.96 3.50 7.56
N LEU A 171 14.56 3.31 6.32
CA LEU A 171 14.63 1.99 5.65
C LEU A 171 16.08 1.53 5.46
N VAL A 172 17.02 2.45 5.20
CA VAL A 172 18.47 2.12 5.16
C VAL A 172 18.96 1.58 6.49
N THR A 173 18.46 2.11 7.63
CA THR A 173 18.87 1.62 8.95
C THR A 173 18.39 0.20 9.27
N LEU A 174 17.39 -0.30 8.56
CA LEU A 174 16.88 -1.68 8.73
C LEU A 174 17.69 -2.70 7.93
N ALA A 175 18.44 -2.26 6.92
CA ALA A 175 19.24 -3.11 6.04
C ALA A 175 20.65 -3.41 6.61
N ASP A 176 21.08 -2.64 7.63
CA ASP A 176 22.36 -2.81 8.34
C ASP A 176 22.19 -3.70 9.60
#